data_37fdfb1104bda070cfc29fbafb7ad06a
#
_entry.id   37fdfb1104bda070cfc29fbafb7ad06a
#
_cell.length_a   1.000
_cell.length_b   1.000
_cell.length_c   1.000
_cell.angle_alpha   90.00
_cell.angle_beta   90.00
_cell.angle_gamma   90.00
#
_symmetry.space_group_name_H-M   'P 1'
#
loop_
_entity.id
_entity.type
_entity.pdbx_description
1 polymer ?
#
loop_
_entity_poly.entity_id
_entity_poly.type
_entity_poly.pdbx_seq_one_letter_code
_entity_poly.pdbx_strand_id
1 'polypeptide(L)'
;MKIRGIFTLAILASMLALTAVAGAADPGGSAAETVAFVRQGNIWVARVDGTGERRLTDFGVCGGPALSPDGKQVAFHCRGDQDIYPDTGYGQIYLVETAGGEPRRMKVDGILAAEHPAFSPDGKSLVFVGLSEVRKQGKEDEAQVFATMSVSIADIQTGKTRAVLRHKNAMLDAGYIYSKPAFSPDGQWILWQQSGSDVSGGFAMTDLKGKTLFRFPPKGEDPTPYWGPSLALDGQTVLCYSPATSDAADDTIYVVDRRTGKMVEVITGASPAFVRNGTAIVFERWDNRWSDKASSNLWILELKPGAAPRRIITDASEPAGAMLRK
;
A
#
# COMPACT_ATOMS: atom_id res chain seq x y z
N MET A 1 -32.04 19.84 3.23
CA MET A 1 -31.09 18.74 3.14
C MET A 1 -29.69 19.32 2.84
N LYS A 2 -29.04 19.94 3.82
CA LYS A 2 -27.69 20.55 3.72
C LYS A 2 -27.12 20.75 5.14
N ILE A 3 -26.79 19.67 5.87
CA ILE A 3 -26.11 19.79 7.19
C ILE A 3 -25.08 18.63 7.39
N ARG A 4 -24.72 17.85 6.35
CA ARG A 4 -23.73 16.76 6.52
C ARG A 4 -22.25 17.20 6.40
N GLY A 5 -21.96 18.33 5.75
CA GLY A 5 -20.56 18.72 5.46
C GLY A 5 -19.79 19.39 6.60
N ILE A 6 -20.45 20.02 7.56
CA ILE A 6 -19.76 20.85 8.57
C ILE A 6 -19.30 20.00 9.78
N PHE A 7 -20.04 18.95 10.13
CA PHE A 7 -19.67 18.07 11.24
C PHE A 7 -18.50 17.13 10.91
N THR A 8 -18.38 16.70 9.64
CA THR A 8 -17.30 15.80 9.19
C THR A 8 -15.94 16.49 9.27
N LEU A 9 -15.88 17.78 8.92
CA LEU A 9 -14.62 18.55 8.92
C LEU A 9 -14.09 18.84 10.33
N ALA A 10 -14.97 19.07 11.30
CA ALA A 10 -14.58 19.32 12.69
C ALA A 10 -14.05 18.06 13.40
N ILE A 11 -14.53 16.88 13.02
CA ILE A 11 -14.05 15.60 13.57
C ILE A 11 -12.70 15.23 12.93
N LEU A 12 -12.50 15.50 11.65
CA LEU A 12 -11.21 15.33 10.99
C LEU A 12 -10.13 16.22 11.64
N ALA A 13 -10.46 17.47 11.94
CA ALA A 13 -9.56 18.40 12.63
C ALA A 13 -9.21 17.94 14.07
N SER A 14 -10.13 17.30 14.78
CA SER A 14 -9.90 16.79 16.13
C SER A 14 -9.14 15.44 16.15
N MET A 15 -9.25 14.64 15.09
CA MET A 15 -8.43 13.42 14.90
C MET A 15 -7.03 13.73 14.37
N LEU A 16 -6.89 14.79 13.58
CA LEU A 16 -5.65 15.25 12.94
C LEU A 16 -4.99 16.41 13.70
N ALA A 17 -5.32 16.67 14.95
CA ALA A 17 -4.54 17.56 15.83
C ALA A 17 -3.15 16.91 16.10
N LEU A 18 -2.48 16.52 15.03
CA LEU A 18 -1.05 16.26 15.02
C LEU A 18 -0.38 17.63 15.15
N THR A 19 0.37 17.82 16.22
CA THR A 19 1.28 18.96 16.36
C THR A 19 2.15 19.02 15.11
N ALA A 20 1.80 19.91 14.19
CA ALA A 20 2.67 20.27 13.08
C ALA A 20 3.92 20.92 13.66
N VAL A 21 4.98 20.13 13.83
CA VAL A 21 6.29 20.70 14.08
C VAL A 21 6.79 21.26 12.76
N ALA A 22 6.74 22.57 12.61
CA ALA A 22 7.28 23.29 11.46
C ALA A 22 8.79 22.98 11.37
N GLY A 23 9.16 22.10 10.45
CA GLY A 23 10.55 21.86 10.05
C GLY A 23 10.92 22.84 8.94
N ALA A 24 12.09 23.44 9.03
CA ALA A 24 12.67 24.30 8.01
C ALA A 24 12.73 23.59 6.65
N ALA A 25 12.43 24.32 5.56
CA ALA A 25 12.47 23.80 4.20
C ALA A 25 13.91 23.38 3.82
N ASP A 26 14.07 22.11 3.46
CA ASP A 26 15.31 21.58 2.89
C ASP A 26 15.35 21.91 1.38
N PRO A 27 16.42 22.54 0.84
CA PRO A 27 16.51 22.89 -0.57
C PRO A 27 16.81 21.73 -1.52
N GLY A 28 17.08 20.52 -1.03
CA GLY A 28 17.11 19.28 -1.82
C GLY A 28 15.78 18.56 -1.69
N GLY A 29 15.08 18.27 -2.77
CA GLY A 29 13.73 17.68 -2.79
C GLY A 29 13.53 16.62 -1.71
N SER A 30 12.86 17.00 -0.63
CA SER A 30 12.62 16.16 0.54
C SER A 30 11.92 14.87 0.12
N ALA A 31 12.29 13.74 0.70
CA ALA A 31 11.60 12.46 0.53
C ALA A 31 10.08 12.60 0.76
N ALA A 32 9.67 13.46 1.69
CA ALA A 32 8.27 13.77 1.96
C ALA A 32 7.52 14.41 0.78
N GLU A 33 8.23 15.00 -0.17
CA GLU A 33 7.69 15.62 -1.38
C GLU A 33 7.78 14.70 -2.60
N THR A 34 8.11 13.41 -2.41
CA THR A 34 8.21 12.42 -3.49
C THR A 34 7.06 11.43 -3.40
N VAL A 35 6.52 11.06 -4.55
CA VAL A 35 5.56 9.97 -4.72
C VAL A 35 6.10 8.97 -5.74
N ALA A 36 6.06 7.68 -5.41
CA ALA A 36 6.26 6.59 -6.35
C ALA A 36 4.89 6.08 -6.82
N PHE A 37 4.77 5.64 -8.07
CA PHE A 37 3.52 5.18 -8.63
C PHE A 37 3.74 4.21 -9.79
N VAL A 38 2.66 3.55 -10.21
CA VAL A 38 2.64 2.68 -11.39
C VAL A 38 2.02 3.42 -12.57
N ARG A 39 2.65 3.30 -13.73
CA ARG A 39 2.09 3.71 -15.02
C ARG A 39 2.46 2.67 -16.08
N GLN A 40 1.45 2.10 -16.75
CA GLN A 40 1.63 1.05 -17.77
C GLN A 40 2.54 -0.09 -17.30
N GLY A 41 2.30 -0.58 -16.06
CA GLY A 41 3.07 -1.67 -15.46
C GLY A 41 4.54 -1.34 -15.15
N ASN A 42 4.90 -0.06 -15.14
CA ASN A 42 6.25 0.39 -14.79
C ASN A 42 6.24 1.30 -13.58
N ILE A 43 7.35 1.31 -12.85
CA ILE A 43 7.55 2.16 -11.68
C ILE A 43 8.06 3.53 -12.11
N TRP A 44 7.42 4.55 -11.59
CA TRP A 44 7.73 5.95 -11.79
C TRP A 44 7.87 6.67 -10.46
N VAL A 45 8.56 7.78 -10.46
CA VAL A 45 8.57 8.74 -9.36
C VAL A 45 8.28 10.14 -9.87
N ALA A 46 7.72 10.97 -9.01
CA ALA A 46 7.52 12.39 -9.26
C ALA A 46 7.53 13.16 -7.93
N ARG A 47 7.54 14.47 -7.99
CA ARG A 47 7.20 15.31 -6.84
C ARG A 47 5.68 15.27 -6.60
N VAL A 48 5.26 15.47 -5.37
CA VAL A 48 3.82 15.51 -4.99
C VAL A 48 3.06 16.70 -5.59
N ASP A 49 3.75 17.64 -6.25
CA ASP A 49 3.13 18.69 -7.05
C ASP A 49 2.87 18.26 -8.50
N GLY A 50 3.32 17.05 -8.90
CA GLY A 50 3.21 16.49 -10.23
C GLY A 50 4.38 16.81 -11.15
N THR A 51 5.39 17.50 -10.67
CA THR A 51 6.57 17.83 -11.48
C THR A 51 7.68 16.79 -11.36
N GLY A 52 8.63 16.78 -12.28
CA GLY A 52 9.82 15.94 -12.21
C GLY A 52 9.55 14.46 -12.40
N GLU A 53 8.52 14.09 -13.17
CA GLU A 53 8.22 12.70 -13.48
C GLU A 53 9.44 11.98 -14.08
N ARG A 54 9.73 10.81 -13.54
CA ARG A 54 10.82 9.95 -14.02
C ARG A 54 10.39 8.50 -14.01
N ARG A 55 10.56 7.82 -15.13
CA ARG A 55 10.42 6.37 -15.24
C ARG A 55 11.65 5.68 -14.66
N LEU A 56 11.43 4.67 -13.82
CA LEU A 56 12.50 3.90 -13.16
C LEU A 56 12.65 2.49 -13.74
N THR A 57 11.61 1.94 -14.39
CA THR A 57 11.64 0.59 -14.98
C THR A 57 11.00 0.57 -16.36
N ASP A 58 11.29 -0.46 -17.14
CA ASP A 58 10.73 -0.74 -18.47
C ASP A 58 10.21 -2.19 -18.62
N PHE A 59 9.96 -2.87 -17.50
CA PHE A 59 9.51 -4.27 -17.49
C PHE A 59 8.05 -4.46 -17.92
N GLY A 60 7.18 -3.45 -17.71
CA GLY A 60 5.75 -3.50 -18.10
C GLY A 60 4.85 -4.37 -17.23
N VAL A 61 5.39 -4.97 -16.16
CA VAL A 61 4.71 -5.96 -15.31
C VAL A 61 5.02 -5.76 -13.82
N CYS A 62 5.28 -4.53 -13.41
CA CYS A 62 5.64 -4.16 -12.05
C CYS A 62 4.49 -3.48 -11.30
N GLY A 63 4.48 -3.64 -9.97
CA GLY A 63 3.50 -3.04 -9.07
C GLY A 63 4.01 -2.91 -7.64
N GLY A 64 3.13 -2.43 -6.75
CA GLY A 64 3.38 -2.30 -5.33
C GLY A 64 4.62 -1.48 -4.96
N PRO A 65 4.80 -0.26 -5.50
CA PRO A 65 5.96 0.55 -5.15
C PRO A 65 5.93 0.95 -3.68
N ALA A 66 7.10 1.05 -3.07
CA ALA A 66 7.29 1.60 -1.73
C ALA A 66 8.57 2.44 -1.70
N LEU A 67 8.48 3.68 -1.21
CA LEU A 67 9.64 4.55 -1.03
C LEU A 67 10.38 4.21 0.27
N SER A 68 11.70 4.22 0.21
CA SER A 68 12.54 4.15 1.42
C SER A 68 12.29 5.38 2.31
N PRO A 69 12.52 5.28 3.64
CA PRO A 69 12.31 6.40 4.55
C PRO A 69 13.09 7.66 4.17
N ASP A 70 14.29 7.50 3.60
CA ASP A 70 15.11 8.63 3.11
C ASP A 70 14.75 9.10 1.69
N GLY A 71 13.77 8.43 1.04
CA GLY A 71 13.29 8.76 -0.30
C GLY A 71 14.27 8.46 -1.43
N LYS A 72 15.37 7.75 -1.17
CA LYS A 72 16.41 7.51 -2.18
C LYS A 72 16.19 6.24 -2.98
N GLN A 73 15.39 5.30 -2.47
CA GLN A 73 15.12 4.03 -3.13
C GLN A 73 13.63 3.76 -3.24
N VAL A 74 13.25 3.00 -4.27
CA VAL A 74 11.94 2.37 -4.41
C VAL A 74 12.11 0.86 -4.36
N ALA A 75 11.38 0.19 -3.47
CA ALA A 75 11.16 -1.24 -3.52
C ALA A 75 9.85 -1.50 -4.27
N PHE A 76 9.80 -2.56 -5.07
CA PHE A 76 8.63 -2.93 -5.85
C PHE A 76 8.69 -4.41 -6.21
N HIS A 77 7.60 -4.97 -6.71
CA HIS A 77 7.62 -6.30 -7.29
C HIS A 77 7.40 -6.25 -8.80
N CYS A 78 7.99 -7.20 -9.51
CA CYS A 78 7.72 -7.43 -10.92
C CYS A 78 7.56 -8.92 -11.19
N ARG A 79 6.67 -9.26 -12.10
CA ARG A 79 6.67 -10.58 -12.76
C ARG A 79 7.87 -10.63 -13.68
N GLY A 80 8.54 -11.76 -13.74
CA GLY A 80 9.71 -11.96 -14.61
C GLY A 80 9.44 -13.04 -15.65
N ASP A 81 10.30 -13.13 -16.66
CA ASP A 81 10.25 -14.18 -17.68
C ASP A 81 10.40 -15.61 -17.11
N GLN A 82 10.79 -15.73 -15.86
CA GLN A 82 10.91 -17.00 -15.14
C GLN A 82 9.84 -17.11 -14.05
N ASP A 83 8.60 -16.77 -14.39
CA ASP A 83 7.48 -17.00 -13.47
C ASP A 83 7.37 -18.50 -13.19
N ILE A 84 7.73 -18.86 -11.96
CA ILE A 84 7.59 -20.23 -11.49
C ILE A 84 6.11 -20.65 -11.56
N TYR A 85 5.20 -19.67 -11.54
CA TYR A 85 3.76 -19.83 -11.65
C TYR A 85 3.14 -18.59 -12.33
N PRO A 86 3.18 -18.49 -13.68
CA PRO A 86 2.69 -17.31 -14.42
C PRO A 86 1.23 -16.95 -14.13
N ASP A 87 0.40 -17.94 -13.78
CA ASP A 87 -1.03 -17.76 -13.51
C ASP A 87 -1.32 -17.18 -12.13
N THR A 88 -0.33 -17.08 -11.23
CA THR A 88 -0.57 -16.64 -9.83
C THR A 88 -0.43 -15.15 -9.61
N GLY A 89 0.18 -14.45 -10.55
CA GLY A 89 0.43 -13.00 -10.42
C GLY A 89 1.61 -12.62 -9.52
N TYR A 90 2.20 -13.56 -8.80
CA TYR A 90 3.32 -13.32 -7.90
C TYR A 90 4.64 -13.15 -8.62
N GLY A 91 5.43 -12.18 -8.21
CA GLY A 91 6.70 -11.83 -8.82
C GLY A 91 7.90 -11.92 -7.90
N GLN A 92 8.87 -11.07 -8.16
CA GLN A 92 10.10 -10.94 -7.37
C GLN A 92 10.26 -9.50 -6.91
N ILE A 93 10.90 -9.29 -5.76
CA ILE A 93 11.17 -7.95 -5.24
C ILE A 93 12.43 -7.40 -5.91
N TYR A 94 12.33 -6.14 -6.31
CA TYR A 94 13.41 -5.32 -6.86
C TYR A 94 13.56 -4.04 -6.07
N LEU A 95 14.76 -3.46 -6.17
CA LEU A 95 15.12 -2.16 -5.62
C LEU A 95 15.76 -1.32 -6.72
N VAL A 96 15.41 -0.04 -6.78
CA VAL A 96 15.99 0.94 -7.70
C VAL A 96 16.17 2.29 -6.99
N GLU A 97 17.21 3.04 -7.37
CA GLU A 97 17.40 4.40 -6.86
C GLU A 97 16.35 5.35 -7.46
N THR A 98 15.81 6.30 -6.67
CA THR A 98 14.90 7.33 -7.18
C THR A 98 15.57 8.28 -8.18
N ALA A 99 16.90 8.38 -8.11
CA ALA A 99 17.71 9.09 -9.10
C ALA A 99 17.79 8.36 -10.46
N GLY A 100 17.31 7.14 -10.54
CA GLY A 100 17.43 6.25 -11.70
C GLY A 100 18.62 5.30 -11.57
N GLY A 101 18.77 4.38 -12.52
CA GLY A 101 19.78 3.34 -12.54
C GLY A 101 19.16 1.97 -12.78
N GLU A 102 19.98 0.92 -12.81
CA GLU A 102 19.52 -0.44 -13.05
C GLU A 102 18.77 -1.01 -11.82
N PRO A 103 17.55 -1.49 -11.98
CA PRO A 103 16.84 -2.20 -10.93
C PRO A 103 17.57 -3.49 -10.55
N ARG A 104 17.85 -3.68 -9.27
CA ARG A 104 18.46 -4.92 -8.77
C ARG A 104 17.42 -5.81 -8.10
N ARG A 105 17.41 -7.09 -8.48
CA ARG A 105 16.59 -8.09 -7.78
C ARG A 105 17.11 -8.29 -6.36
N MET A 106 16.20 -8.26 -5.38
CA MET A 106 16.52 -8.57 -4.00
C MET A 106 16.53 -10.08 -3.79
N LYS A 107 17.57 -10.61 -3.15
CA LYS A 107 17.57 -11.97 -2.66
C LYS A 107 16.73 -12.07 -1.41
N VAL A 108 15.85 -13.08 -1.34
CA VAL A 108 15.02 -13.38 -0.15
C VAL A 108 15.10 -14.88 0.13
N ASP A 109 15.69 -15.27 1.25
CA ASP A 109 15.97 -16.66 1.56
C ASP A 109 14.68 -17.45 1.83
N GLY A 110 14.53 -18.59 1.15
CA GLY A 110 13.41 -19.51 1.35
C GLY A 110 12.07 -19.06 0.78
N ILE A 111 12.05 -17.98 -0.01
CA ILE A 111 10.87 -17.43 -0.67
C ILE A 111 11.00 -17.65 -2.18
N LEU A 112 9.97 -18.22 -2.79
CA LEU A 112 9.92 -18.50 -4.22
C LEU A 112 9.44 -17.32 -5.02
N ALA A 113 8.41 -16.63 -4.50
CA ALA A 113 7.83 -15.42 -5.08
C ALA A 113 7.41 -14.44 -3.98
N ALA A 114 7.43 -13.14 -4.26
CA ALA A 114 7.17 -12.10 -3.27
C ALA A 114 6.52 -10.86 -3.89
N GLU A 115 5.66 -10.19 -3.10
CA GLU A 115 4.91 -9.01 -3.50
C GLU A 115 4.74 -7.99 -2.37
N HIS A 116 4.28 -6.80 -2.75
CA HIS A 116 3.91 -5.72 -1.83
C HIS A 116 5.01 -5.43 -0.79
N PRO A 117 6.24 -5.12 -1.22
CA PRO A 117 7.29 -4.76 -0.29
C PRO A 117 7.01 -3.41 0.39
N ALA A 118 7.43 -3.27 1.65
CA ALA A 118 7.48 -1.98 2.34
C ALA A 118 8.70 -1.91 3.25
N PHE A 119 9.37 -0.75 3.28
CA PHE A 119 10.57 -0.55 4.08
C PHE A 119 10.29 -0.51 5.58
N SER A 120 11.21 -1.03 6.36
CA SER A 120 11.27 -0.74 7.80
C SER A 120 11.62 0.74 8.04
N PRO A 121 11.25 1.32 9.20
CA PRO A 121 11.52 2.72 9.49
C PRO A 121 13.00 3.12 9.49
N ASP A 122 13.91 2.17 9.69
CA ASP A 122 15.36 2.37 9.61
C ASP A 122 15.93 2.13 8.20
N GLY A 123 15.09 1.74 7.24
CA GLY A 123 15.46 1.47 5.85
C GLY A 123 16.28 0.20 5.63
N LYS A 124 16.51 -0.65 6.65
CA LYS A 124 17.41 -1.80 6.55
C LYS A 124 16.72 -3.11 6.19
N SER A 125 15.40 -3.17 6.35
CA SER A 125 14.60 -4.36 6.08
C SER A 125 13.40 -4.02 5.20
N LEU A 126 12.87 -5.05 4.54
CA LEU A 126 11.55 -5.02 3.90
C LEU A 126 10.61 -5.98 4.61
N VAL A 127 9.35 -5.58 4.76
CA VAL A 127 8.23 -6.49 4.99
C VAL A 127 7.52 -6.72 3.66
N PHE A 128 7.05 -7.92 3.38
CA PHE A 128 6.41 -8.31 2.13
C PHE A 128 5.53 -9.54 2.30
N VAL A 129 4.69 -9.82 1.31
CA VAL A 129 3.99 -11.11 1.19
C VAL A 129 4.88 -12.06 0.40
N GLY A 130 5.15 -13.23 0.94
CA GLY A 130 5.99 -14.24 0.32
C GLY A 130 5.29 -15.57 0.15
N LEU A 131 5.60 -16.27 -0.95
CA LEU A 131 5.17 -17.64 -1.23
C LEU A 131 6.35 -18.59 -1.06
N SER A 132 6.08 -19.73 -0.43
CA SER A 132 6.98 -20.87 -0.33
C SER A 132 6.17 -22.16 -0.43
N GLU A 133 6.87 -23.29 -0.60
CA GLU A 133 6.24 -24.63 -0.64
C GLU A 133 5.09 -24.73 -1.66
N VAL A 134 5.26 -24.12 -2.84
CA VAL A 134 4.23 -24.10 -3.89
C VAL A 134 4.06 -25.50 -4.48
N ARG A 135 2.82 -25.97 -4.65
CA ARG A 135 2.48 -27.25 -5.23
C ARG A 135 1.21 -27.18 -6.05
N LYS A 136 1.14 -27.96 -7.12
CA LYS A 136 -0.08 -28.21 -7.90
C LYS A 136 -0.74 -29.48 -7.41
N GLN A 137 -2.08 -29.49 -7.32
CA GLN A 137 -2.89 -30.64 -6.95
C GLN A 137 -4.09 -30.75 -7.89
N GLY A 138 -4.28 -31.91 -8.50
CA GLY A 138 -5.34 -32.19 -9.49
C GLY A 138 -4.77 -32.65 -10.83
N LYS A 139 -5.66 -32.89 -11.81
CA LYS A 139 -5.28 -33.19 -13.20
C LYS A 139 -4.90 -31.89 -13.91
N GLU A 140 -4.07 -31.98 -14.96
CA GLU A 140 -3.46 -30.84 -15.65
C GLU A 140 -4.40 -29.68 -15.95
N ASP A 141 -5.62 -29.97 -16.41
CA ASP A 141 -6.61 -28.94 -16.80
C ASP A 141 -7.46 -28.40 -15.63
N GLU A 142 -7.36 -29.01 -14.44
CA GLU A 142 -8.13 -28.66 -13.24
C GLU A 142 -7.21 -28.48 -12.01
N ALA A 143 -5.93 -28.37 -12.23
CA ALA A 143 -4.96 -28.34 -11.14
C ALA A 143 -5.06 -27.02 -10.34
N GLN A 144 -5.39 -27.15 -9.06
CA GLN A 144 -5.32 -26.06 -8.11
C GLN A 144 -3.90 -25.84 -7.62
N VAL A 145 -3.53 -24.59 -7.42
CA VAL A 145 -2.21 -24.20 -6.90
C VAL A 145 -2.31 -23.84 -5.43
N PHE A 146 -1.55 -24.55 -4.60
CA PHE A 146 -1.45 -24.31 -3.17
C PHE A 146 -0.04 -23.83 -2.80
N ALA A 147 0.05 -22.98 -1.81
CA ALA A 147 1.32 -22.51 -1.28
C ALA A 147 1.27 -22.31 0.24
N THR A 148 2.43 -22.16 0.85
CA THR A 148 2.53 -21.49 2.15
C THR A 148 2.72 -20.00 1.89
N MET A 149 1.69 -19.21 2.23
CA MET A 149 1.71 -17.75 2.16
C MET A 149 2.19 -17.17 3.49
N SER A 150 3.00 -16.14 3.44
CA SER A 150 3.55 -15.52 4.65
C SER A 150 3.61 -13.99 4.54
N VAL A 151 3.45 -13.31 5.69
CA VAL A 151 3.99 -11.96 5.87
C VAL A 151 5.39 -12.14 6.46
N SER A 152 6.39 -11.75 5.71
CA SER A 152 7.80 -11.99 6.03
C SER A 152 8.61 -10.70 6.07
N ILE A 153 9.66 -10.69 6.89
CA ILE A 153 10.64 -9.61 6.97
C ILE A 153 11.97 -10.15 6.46
N ALA A 154 12.62 -9.41 5.56
CA ALA A 154 13.98 -9.71 5.11
C ALA A 154 14.91 -8.51 5.29
N ASP A 155 16.14 -8.79 5.69
CA ASP A 155 17.23 -7.83 5.69
C ASP A 155 17.67 -7.56 4.24
N ILE A 156 17.74 -6.28 3.86
CA ILE A 156 17.97 -5.87 2.46
C ILE A 156 19.39 -6.23 1.99
N GLN A 157 20.37 -6.22 2.89
CA GLN A 157 21.76 -6.46 2.55
C GLN A 157 22.06 -7.96 2.41
N THR A 158 21.54 -8.77 3.34
CA THR A 158 21.87 -10.20 3.44
C THR A 158 20.85 -11.11 2.78
N GLY A 159 19.59 -10.66 2.63
CA GLY A 159 18.46 -11.48 2.18
C GLY A 159 17.92 -12.42 3.27
N LYS A 160 18.49 -12.42 4.47
CA LYS A 160 18.03 -13.26 5.56
C LYS A 160 16.59 -12.95 5.92
N THR A 161 15.73 -13.97 5.81
CA THR A 161 14.28 -13.82 5.88
C THR A 161 13.71 -14.57 7.09
N ARG A 162 12.67 -13.97 7.71
CA ARG A 162 11.85 -14.63 8.73
C ARG A 162 10.37 -14.33 8.50
N ALA A 163 9.52 -15.32 8.66
CA ALA A 163 8.07 -15.11 8.63
C ALA A 163 7.57 -14.58 9.99
N VAL A 164 6.65 -13.61 9.92
CA VAL A 164 5.86 -13.11 11.06
C VAL A 164 4.52 -13.82 11.11
N LEU A 165 3.86 -13.97 9.96
CA LEU A 165 2.63 -14.72 9.79
C LEU A 165 2.83 -15.82 8.75
N ARG A 166 2.15 -16.96 8.92
CA ARG A 166 2.12 -18.04 7.94
C ARG A 166 0.73 -18.62 7.81
N HIS A 167 0.30 -18.83 6.57
CA HIS A 167 -0.87 -19.59 6.22
C HIS A 167 -0.46 -20.74 5.31
N LYS A 168 -0.51 -21.96 5.84
CA LYS A 168 -0.21 -23.17 5.07
C LYS A 168 -1.40 -23.54 4.20
N ASN A 169 -1.13 -24.12 3.04
CA ASN A 169 -2.16 -24.59 2.11
C ASN A 169 -3.11 -23.48 1.63
N ALA A 170 -2.60 -22.26 1.48
CA ALA A 170 -3.34 -21.20 0.80
C ALA A 170 -3.61 -21.64 -0.64
N MET A 171 -4.85 -21.64 -1.06
CA MET A 171 -5.25 -21.85 -2.44
C MET A 171 -5.09 -20.51 -3.17
N LEU A 172 -4.17 -20.43 -4.11
CA LEU A 172 -3.81 -19.16 -4.74
C LEU A 172 -4.92 -18.60 -5.62
N ASP A 173 -5.75 -19.46 -6.19
CA ASP A 173 -6.89 -19.07 -7.03
C ASP A 173 -8.07 -18.48 -6.23
N ALA A 174 -8.09 -18.68 -4.90
CA ALA A 174 -9.13 -18.14 -4.02
C ALA A 174 -8.89 -16.69 -3.56
N GLY A 175 -7.84 -16.06 -4.05
CA GLY A 175 -7.46 -14.70 -3.69
C GLY A 175 -6.46 -14.61 -2.53
N TYR A 176 -6.02 -13.38 -2.25
CA TYR A 176 -4.96 -13.10 -1.29
C TYR A 176 -5.46 -13.18 0.15
N ILE A 177 -4.81 -13.99 0.99
CA ILE A 177 -5.05 -13.99 2.44
C ILE A 177 -4.35 -12.79 3.10
N TYR A 178 -3.15 -12.45 2.63
CA TYR A 178 -2.34 -11.32 3.07
C TYR A 178 -2.00 -10.42 1.90
N SER A 179 -2.09 -9.11 2.07
CA SER A 179 -1.58 -8.14 1.10
C SER A 179 -1.17 -6.84 1.78
N LYS A 180 -0.42 -6.01 1.07
CA LYS A 180 0.00 -4.65 1.45
C LYS A 180 0.51 -4.54 2.89
N PRO A 181 1.48 -5.36 3.34
CA PRO A 181 2.03 -5.22 4.67
C PRO A 181 2.87 -3.95 4.78
N ALA A 182 2.83 -3.30 5.96
CA ALA A 182 3.64 -2.12 6.25
C ALA A 182 4.10 -2.14 7.72
N PHE A 183 5.31 -1.67 7.99
CA PHE A 183 5.77 -1.47 9.37
C PHE A 183 5.03 -0.30 10.03
N SER A 184 4.84 -0.42 11.35
CA SER A 184 4.53 0.74 12.18
C SER A 184 5.68 1.74 12.19
N PRO A 185 5.42 3.03 12.44
CA PRO A 185 6.49 4.03 12.50
C PRO A 185 7.57 3.75 13.54
N ASP A 186 7.25 3.05 14.62
CA ASP A 186 8.20 2.62 15.65
C ASP A 186 8.89 1.27 15.32
N GLY A 187 8.46 0.60 14.24
CA GLY A 187 8.99 -0.69 13.81
C GLY A 187 8.61 -1.86 14.71
N GLN A 188 7.66 -1.71 15.65
CA GLN A 188 7.33 -2.73 16.64
C GLN A 188 6.21 -3.67 16.21
N TRP A 189 5.45 -3.32 15.18
CA TRP A 189 4.34 -4.11 14.67
C TRP A 189 4.14 -3.88 13.17
N ILE A 190 3.29 -4.69 12.56
CA ILE A 190 3.00 -4.68 11.12
C ILE A 190 1.50 -4.51 10.94
N LEU A 191 1.12 -3.55 10.08
CA LEU A 191 -0.19 -3.44 9.46
C LEU A 191 -0.23 -4.36 8.23
N TRP A 192 -1.32 -5.04 7.97
CA TRP A 192 -1.52 -5.84 6.76
C TRP A 192 -3.00 -5.91 6.39
N GLN A 193 -3.28 -6.00 5.10
CA GLN A 193 -4.63 -6.20 4.57
C GLN A 193 -4.96 -7.68 4.55
N GLN A 194 -6.17 -8.02 4.97
CA GLN A 194 -6.75 -9.34 4.86
C GLN A 194 -7.77 -9.35 3.72
N SER A 195 -7.67 -10.32 2.82
CA SER A 195 -8.63 -10.55 1.75
C SER A 195 -8.68 -12.04 1.43
N GLY A 196 -9.79 -12.51 0.88
CA GLY A 196 -9.99 -13.91 0.47
C GLY A 196 -11.45 -14.17 0.21
N SER A 197 -11.77 -15.30 -0.43
CA SER A 197 -13.15 -15.69 -0.79
C SER A 197 -14.11 -15.77 0.40
N ASP A 198 -13.57 -16.05 1.59
CA ASP A 198 -14.36 -16.29 2.82
C ASP A 198 -14.28 -15.11 3.81
N VAL A 199 -13.62 -14.00 3.43
CA VAL A 199 -13.39 -12.86 4.34
C VAL A 199 -13.76 -11.57 3.61
N SER A 200 -14.74 -10.86 4.12
CA SER A 200 -14.95 -9.44 3.78
C SER A 200 -13.63 -8.71 4.01
N GLY A 201 -13.13 -7.99 3.00
CA GLY A 201 -11.86 -7.29 3.05
C GLY A 201 -11.73 -6.40 4.28
N GLY A 202 -10.52 -6.34 4.83
CA GLY A 202 -10.22 -5.56 6.03
C GLY A 202 -8.73 -5.50 6.28
N PHE A 203 -8.33 -4.96 7.41
CA PHE A 203 -6.92 -4.92 7.80
C PHE A 203 -6.71 -5.29 9.26
N ALA A 204 -5.52 -5.75 9.57
CA ALA A 204 -5.13 -6.11 10.92
C ALA A 204 -3.71 -5.62 11.24
N MET A 205 -3.41 -5.57 12.52
CA MET A 205 -2.09 -5.25 13.04
C MET A 205 -1.60 -6.40 13.91
N THR A 206 -0.36 -6.77 13.73
CA THR A 206 0.29 -7.82 14.52
C THR A 206 1.63 -7.35 15.04
N ASP A 207 2.03 -7.79 16.23
CA ASP A 207 3.41 -7.62 16.67
C ASP A 207 4.37 -8.47 15.79
N LEU A 208 5.66 -8.24 15.97
CA LEU A 208 6.70 -8.95 15.19
C LEU A 208 6.80 -10.45 15.51
N LYS A 209 6.01 -10.96 16.46
CA LYS A 209 5.88 -12.38 16.81
C LYS A 209 4.59 -13.00 16.23
N GLY A 210 3.76 -12.19 15.51
CA GLY A 210 2.53 -12.65 14.88
C GLY A 210 1.28 -12.58 15.77
N LYS A 211 1.36 -12.01 16.98
CA LYS A 211 0.18 -11.80 17.83
C LYS A 211 -0.65 -10.64 17.29
N THR A 212 -1.92 -10.88 17.02
CA THR A 212 -2.86 -9.82 16.59
C THR A 212 -3.07 -8.80 17.71
N LEU A 213 -2.88 -7.53 17.38
CA LEU A 213 -3.05 -6.37 18.25
C LEU A 213 -4.34 -5.63 17.97
N PHE A 214 -4.77 -5.61 16.69
CA PHE A 214 -5.94 -4.89 16.22
C PHE A 214 -6.47 -5.53 14.93
N ARG A 215 -7.79 -5.40 14.68
CA ARG A 215 -8.47 -5.81 13.44
C ARG A 215 -9.58 -4.83 13.11
N PHE A 216 -9.73 -4.51 11.82
CA PHE A 216 -10.80 -3.67 11.32
C PHE A 216 -11.36 -4.26 10.01
N PRO A 217 -12.71 -4.36 9.84
CA PRO A 217 -13.68 -4.17 10.91
C PRO A 217 -13.53 -5.24 12.02
N PRO A 218 -14.11 -5.03 13.20
CA PRO A 218 -14.17 -6.06 14.24
C PRO A 218 -14.83 -7.33 13.72
N LYS A 219 -14.41 -8.49 14.23
CA LYS A 219 -14.94 -9.78 13.79
C LYS A 219 -16.45 -9.87 14.04
N GLY A 220 -17.21 -10.14 12.97
CA GLY A 220 -18.68 -10.28 13.03
C GLY A 220 -19.46 -8.98 12.86
N GLU A 221 -18.77 -7.87 12.66
CA GLU A 221 -19.35 -6.58 12.33
C GLU A 221 -19.08 -6.24 10.87
N ASP A 222 -19.95 -5.44 10.28
CA ASP A 222 -19.87 -4.80 8.95
C ASP A 222 -19.21 -5.66 7.83
N PRO A 223 -20.00 -6.24 6.91
CA PRO A 223 -19.46 -7.02 5.78
C PRO A 223 -18.81 -6.15 4.69
N THR A 224 -18.78 -4.83 4.84
CA THR A 224 -18.19 -3.91 3.87
C THR A 224 -16.69 -4.18 3.72
N PRO A 225 -16.19 -4.40 2.49
CA PRO A 225 -14.76 -4.58 2.28
C PRO A 225 -14.01 -3.25 2.42
N TYR A 226 -12.89 -3.27 3.17
CA TYR A 226 -11.98 -2.14 3.32
C TYR A 226 -10.59 -2.53 2.83
N TRP A 227 -10.05 -1.73 1.91
CA TRP A 227 -8.84 -2.03 1.13
C TRP A 227 -7.77 -0.94 1.28
N GLY A 228 -6.55 -1.27 0.88
CA GLY A 228 -5.44 -0.33 0.73
C GLY A 228 -5.09 0.43 2.01
N PRO A 229 -4.88 -0.26 3.15
CA PRO A 229 -4.58 0.44 4.39
C PRO A 229 -3.23 1.16 4.30
N SER A 230 -3.21 2.43 4.71
CA SER A 230 -2.02 3.27 4.83
C SER A 230 -1.97 3.87 6.22
N LEU A 231 -0.82 3.77 6.88
CA LEU A 231 -0.65 4.16 8.27
C LEU A 231 0.01 5.52 8.38
N ALA A 232 -0.53 6.39 9.22
CA ALA A 232 0.09 7.67 9.55
C ALA A 232 1.29 7.52 10.50
N LEU A 233 2.15 8.53 10.54
CA LEU A 233 3.33 8.59 11.44
C LEU A 233 3.00 8.53 12.93
N ASP A 234 1.74 8.84 13.32
CA ASP A 234 1.29 8.72 14.70
C ASP A 234 1.08 7.26 15.15
N GLY A 235 1.10 6.32 14.20
CA GLY A 235 0.83 4.91 14.46
C GLY A 235 -0.60 4.62 14.92
N GLN A 236 -1.51 5.59 14.85
CA GLN A 236 -2.90 5.49 15.32
C GLN A 236 -3.91 5.67 14.18
N THR A 237 -3.60 6.54 13.23
CA THR A 237 -4.47 6.91 12.14
C THR A 237 -4.21 6.01 10.92
N VAL A 238 -5.24 5.33 10.44
CA VAL A 238 -5.19 4.48 9.25
C VAL A 238 -6.12 5.03 8.18
N LEU A 239 -5.60 5.22 6.98
CA LEU A 239 -6.42 5.40 5.79
C LEU A 239 -6.79 4.04 5.24
N CYS A 240 -8.00 3.92 4.71
CA CYS A 240 -8.43 2.81 3.87
C CYS A 240 -9.48 3.30 2.89
N TYR A 241 -9.88 2.47 1.94
CA TYR A 241 -11.01 2.78 1.07
C TYR A 241 -11.97 1.59 0.99
N SER A 242 -13.24 1.89 0.74
CA SER A 242 -14.25 0.90 0.37
C SER A 242 -14.54 1.02 -1.12
N PRO A 243 -14.51 -0.07 -1.88
CA PRO A 243 -14.86 -0.04 -3.29
C PRO A 243 -16.34 0.31 -3.47
N ALA A 244 -16.65 0.92 -4.59
CA ALA A 244 -18.02 1.20 -5.01
C ALA A 244 -18.85 -0.10 -5.08
N THR A 245 -20.05 -0.07 -4.53
CA THR A 245 -20.98 -1.21 -4.54
C THR A 245 -21.91 -1.21 -5.75
N SER A 246 -21.87 -0.19 -6.58
CA SER A 246 -22.65 -0.06 -7.81
C SER A 246 -21.90 0.79 -8.85
N ASP A 247 -22.28 0.65 -10.12
CA ASP A 247 -21.69 1.39 -11.24
C ASP A 247 -21.90 2.92 -11.16
N ALA A 248 -22.82 3.38 -10.32
CA ALA A 248 -23.12 4.80 -10.11
C ALA A 248 -22.36 5.42 -8.94
N ALA A 249 -21.61 4.63 -8.19
CA ALA A 249 -20.87 5.08 -7.00
C ALA A 249 -19.37 5.08 -7.26
N ASP A 250 -18.66 5.99 -6.62
CA ASP A 250 -17.20 6.01 -6.56
C ASP A 250 -16.69 5.29 -5.30
N ASP A 251 -15.47 4.78 -5.37
CA ASP A 251 -14.77 4.32 -4.18
C ASP A 251 -14.67 5.45 -3.16
N THR A 252 -14.74 5.11 -1.88
CA THR A 252 -14.71 6.11 -0.80
C THR A 252 -13.54 5.85 0.14
N ILE A 253 -12.77 6.90 0.42
CA ILE A 253 -11.64 6.87 1.34
C ILE A 253 -12.12 7.26 2.75
N TYR A 254 -11.67 6.49 3.73
CA TYR A 254 -11.95 6.66 5.14
C TYR A 254 -10.67 6.82 5.96
N VAL A 255 -10.82 7.54 7.07
CA VAL A 255 -9.87 7.55 8.19
C VAL A 255 -10.43 6.71 9.32
N VAL A 256 -9.62 5.82 9.86
CA VAL A 256 -9.94 4.98 11.02
C VAL A 256 -8.99 5.32 12.17
N ASP A 257 -9.53 5.68 13.33
CA ASP A 257 -8.75 5.78 14.58
C ASP A 257 -8.62 4.38 15.20
N ARG A 258 -7.41 3.86 15.26
CA ARG A 258 -7.11 2.52 15.77
C ARG A 258 -7.52 2.31 17.24
N ARG A 259 -7.47 3.35 18.07
CA ARG A 259 -7.77 3.23 19.51
C ARG A 259 -9.25 3.07 19.77
N THR A 260 -10.08 3.74 18.96
CA THR A 260 -11.53 3.82 19.17
C THR A 260 -12.31 2.97 18.15
N GLY A 261 -11.68 2.55 17.04
CA GLY A 261 -12.35 1.96 15.90
C GLY A 261 -13.23 2.94 15.12
N LYS A 262 -13.24 4.22 15.51
CA LYS A 262 -14.08 5.23 14.87
C LYS A 262 -13.59 5.50 13.46
N MET A 263 -14.52 5.45 12.51
CA MET A 263 -14.29 5.70 11.09
C MET A 263 -14.98 6.99 10.64
N VAL A 264 -14.33 7.74 9.76
CA VAL A 264 -14.85 8.98 9.16
C VAL A 264 -14.56 8.97 7.67
N GLU A 265 -15.57 9.26 6.86
CA GLU A 265 -15.42 9.48 5.42
C GLU A 265 -14.59 10.75 5.16
N VAL A 266 -13.65 10.65 4.22
CA VAL A 266 -12.76 11.74 3.83
C VAL A 266 -13.15 12.30 2.47
N ILE A 267 -13.09 11.45 1.43
CA ILE A 267 -13.30 11.86 0.04
C ILE A 267 -13.53 10.62 -0.84
N THR A 268 -14.13 10.83 -2.02
CA THR A 268 -14.19 9.78 -3.06
C THR A 268 -12.80 9.53 -3.65
N GLY A 269 -12.45 8.26 -3.85
CA GLY A 269 -11.19 7.80 -4.38
C GLY A 269 -10.76 6.45 -3.81
N ALA A 270 -9.62 5.95 -4.27
CA ALA A 270 -9.06 4.65 -3.90
C ALA A 270 -7.56 4.74 -3.58
N SER A 271 -7.00 3.65 -3.06
CA SER A 271 -5.56 3.45 -2.85
C SER A 271 -4.87 4.65 -2.18
N PRO A 272 -5.35 5.15 -1.04
CA PRO A 272 -4.77 6.34 -0.42
C PRO A 272 -3.39 6.07 0.18
N ALA A 273 -2.47 7.02 0.04
CA ALA A 273 -1.16 7.01 0.70
C ALA A 273 -0.89 8.36 1.36
N PHE A 274 -0.35 8.34 2.58
CA PHE A 274 0.13 9.57 3.22
C PHE A 274 1.39 10.09 2.53
N VAL A 275 1.45 11.40 2.37
CA VAL A 275 2.61 12.16 1.91
C VAL A 275 2.85 13.37 2.81
N ARG A 276 3.93 14.12 2.59
CA ARG A 276 4.25 15.33 3.37
C ARG A 276 4.21 15.09 4.87
N ASN A 277 4.80 13.97 5.29
CA ASN A 277 4.81 13.55 6.70
C ASN A 277 3.41 13.50 7.35
N GLY A 278 2.40 13.09 6.57
CA GLY A 278 1.04 12.90 7.06
C GLY A 278 0.15 14.14 6.99
N THR A 279 0.63 15.25 6.41
CA THR A 279 -0.18 16.48 6.25
C THR A 279 -1.01 16.50 4.96
N ALA A 280 -0.76 15.56 4.06
CA ALA A 280 -1.51 15.37 2.83
C ALA A 280 -1.65 13.88 2.48
N ILE A 281 -2.60 13.58 1.61
CA ILE A 281 -2.76 12.26 1.01
C ILE A 281 -2.70 12.36 -0.51
N VAL A 282 -2.10 11.36 -1.15
CA VAL A 282 -2.22 11.08 -2.59
C VAL A 282 -3.11 9.87 -2.75
N PHE A 283 -3.99 9.89 -3.74
CA PHE A 283 -4.97 8.84 -3.95
C PHE A 283 -5.37 8.76 -5.41
N GLU A 284 -6.00 7.65 -5.79
CA GLU A 284 -6.50 7.40 -7.12
C GLU A 284 -7.93 7.93 -7.30
N ARG A 285 -8.20 8.47 -8.49
CA ARG A 285 -9.56 8.64 -9.03
C ARG A 285 -9.59 8.20 -10.47
N TRP A 286 -10.67 7.57 -10.84
CA TRP A 286 -10.90 7.06 -12.17
C TRP A 286 -11.70 8.08 -13.02
N ASP A 287 -11.20 8.36 -14.22
CA ASP A 287 -12.00 8.98 -15.27
C ASP A 287 -12.66 7.83 -16.09
N ASN A 288 -13.98 7.89 -16.26
CA ASN A 288 -14.74 6.88 -17.04
C ASN A 288 -14.49 5.41 -16.61
N ARG A 289 -14.46 5.13 -15.33
CA ARG A 289 -14.11 3.83 -14.72
C ARG A 289 -14.72 2.60 -15.41
N TRP A 290 -15.94 2.74 -15.90
CA TRP A 290 -16.73 1.63 -16.46
C TRP A 290 -16.76 1.62 -17.99
N SER A 291 -15.78 2.21 -18.65
CA SER A 291 -15.67 2.28 -20.10
C SER A 291 -14.32 1.79 -20.59
N ASP A 292 -14.23 1.49 -21.90
CA ASP A 292 -12.97 1.15 -22.57
C ASP A 292 -11.92 2.28 -22.54
N LYS A 293 -12.33 3.47 -22.07
CA LYS A 293 -11.47 4.65 -21.90
C LYS A 293 -11.17 4.94 -20.42
N ALA A 294 -11.38 3.97 -19.54
CA ALA A 294 -11.09 4.13 -18.14
C ALA A 294 -9.60 4.45 -17.92
N SER A 295 -9.31 5.49 -17.15
CA SER A 295 -7.97 5.83 -16.74
C SER A 295 -7.95 6.21 -15.26
N SER A 296 -6.96 5.71 -14.52
CA SER A 296 -6.71 6.14 -13.15
C SER A 296 -5.78 7.34 -13.15
N ASN A 297 -6.06 8.29 -12.29
CA ASN A 297 -5.25 9.50 -12.13
C ASN A 297 -4.92 9.71 -10.66
N LEU A 298 -3.74 10.26 -10.35
CA LEU A 298 -3.38 10.61 -8.99
C LEU A 298 -3.80 12.02 -8.65
N TRP A 299 -4.42 12.14 -7.48
CA TRP A 299 -4.88 13.37 -6.88
C TRP A 299 -4.22 13.57 -5.53
N ILE A 300 -4.04 14.82 -5.12
CA ILE A 300 -3.56 15.18 -3.78
C ILE A 300 -4.61 15.98 -3.05
N LEU A 301 -4.75 15.69 -1.75
CA LEU A 301 -5.58 16.47 -0.81
C LEU A 301 -4.74 16.85 0.40
N GLU A 302 -4.62 18.15 0.67
CA GLU A 302 -4.08 18.65 1.94
C GLU A 302 -5.07 18.36 3.07
N LEU A 303 -4.60 17.78 4.17
CA LEU A 303 -5.45 17.44 5.32
C LEU A 303 -5.65 18.67 6.24
N LYS A 304 -6.27 19.70 5.68
CA LYS A 304 -6.61 20.95 6.38
C LYS A 304 -8.03 21.42 6.01
N PRO A 305 -8.71 22.19 6.88
CA PRO A 305 -10.04 22.71 6.60
C PRO A 305 -10.11 23.50 5.28
N GLY A 306 -11.14 23.22 4.47
CA GLY A 306 -11.40 23.94 3.21
C GLY A 306 -10.47 23.56 2.04
N ALA A 307 -9.56 22.61 2.21
CA ALA A 307 -8.75 22.13 1.09
C ALA A 307 -9.60 21.38 0.06
N ALA A 308 -9.33 21.64 -1.20
CA ALA A 308 -9.90 20.91 -2.32
C ALA A 308 -8.85 19.98 -2.95
N PRO A 309 -9.26 18.80 -3.42
CA PRO A 309 -8.34 17.91 -4.10
C PRO A 309 -7.94 18.50 -5.46
N ARG A 310 -6.69 18.26 -5.88
CA ARG A 310 -6.22 18.59 -7.22
C ARG A 310 -5.55 17.39 -7.87
N ARG A 311 -5.75 17.23 -9.17
CA ARG A 311 -5.05 16.21 -9.95
C ARG A 311 -3.57 16.60 -10.11
N ILE A 312 -2.69 15.64 -9.90
CA ILE A 312 -1.23 15.85 -10.00
C ILE A 312 -0.59 15.03 -11.12
N ILE A 313 -1.06 13.82 -11.38
CA ILE A 313 -0.48 12.90 -12.36
C ILE A 313 -1.62 12.21 -13.11
N THR A 314 -1.49 12.06 -14.43
CA THR A 314 -2.45 11.35 -15.28
C THR A 314 -1.96 9.95 -15.61
N ASP A 315 -2.90 9.02 -15.90
CA ASP A 315 -2.62 7.63 -16.28
C ASP A 315 -1.68 6.95 -15.28
N ALA A 316 -2.04 6.97 -14.00
CA ALA A 316 -1.20 6.48 -12.91
C ALA A 316 -2.04 5.89 -11.78
N SER A 317 -1.49 4.86 -11.13
CA SER A 317 -2.12 4.10 -10.05
C SER A 317 -1.12 3.74 -8.94
N GLU A 318 -1.58 3.12 -7.86
CA GLU A 318 -0.79 2.61 -6.75
C GLU A 318 0.21 3.64 -6.16
N PRO A 319 -0.26 4.80 -5.68
CA PRO A 319 0.64 5.80 -5.12
C PRO A 319 1.27 5.33 -3.81
N ALA A 320 2.55 5.63 -3.65
CA ALA A 320 3.28 5.41 -2.40
C ALA A 320 4.08 6.65 -2.02
N GLY A 321 3.88 7.15 -0.81
CA GLY A 321 4.60 8.26 -0.23
C GLY A 321 5.74 7.81 0.68
N ALA A 322 6.77 8.63 0.83
CA ALA A 322 7.74 8.49 1.91
C ALA A 322 7.28 9.29 3.13
N MET A 323 7.41 8.68 4.30
CA MET A 323 7.19 9.34 5.58
C MET A 323 8.50 9.33 6.37
N LEU A 324 9.11 10.50 6.53
CA LEU A 324 10.35 10.65 7.26
C LEU A 324 10.10 10.56 8.77
N ARG A 325 10.90 9.77 9.47
CA ARG A 325 11.09 9.98 10.91
C ARG A 325 11.98 11.22 11.13
N LYS A 326 11.58 12.06 12.07
CA LYS A 326 12.46 13.08 12.65
C LYS A 326 13.42 12.45 13.63
#